data_e8d372989832a5e3c4fff780763c11df
#
_entry.id   e8d372989832a5e3c4fff780763c11df
#
_cell.length_a   1.000
_cell.length_b   1.000
_cell.length_c   1.000
_cell.angle_alpha   90.00
_cell.angle_beta   90.00
_cell.angle_gamma   90.00
#
_symmetry.space_group_name_H-M   'P 1'
#
loop_
_entity.id
_entity.type
_entity.pdbx_description
1 polymer ?
#
loop_
_entity_poly.entity_id
_entity_poly.type
_entity_poly.pdbx_seq_one_letter_code
_entity_poly.pdbx_strand_id
1 'polypeptide(L)'
;QNPNHQFTMENLFEELIFTLENIGYHLQEIDSKIAEVVQQCRCEAILHRPIHHLSGGEKQKAALAVLFAMNPRVYLLDEPFASIDRKSRIEILEILKELALDGKTVILCDHDLSDYKAYIDYMVELRDGKLREVFQIPSYEMTQVASKEVAASPELFHMNRVTGELGNRPLFSIADFTFYQGISCILGDNGVGKSTLFRSILQFQKYKGRIAWKGTVLKKKKSLYRDLTGVVQEAEKQFIRVSLREELQLDGPDSERNQRIFQALRYFDLEQAVDKSPYQLSGGQQKILQLLTILTSKASVILLDEPFAGLDDRACHYFCKWIVEERNQGRSFLLISHRLDPLISVVDYWIEMTSQGLRHVKEVTITKPLTSQSSNTQGEVR
;
A
#
# COMPACT_ATOMS: atom_id res chain seq x y z
N GLN A 1 -3.32 -13.78 0.70
CA GLN A 1 -3.40 -12.34 0.99
C GLN A 1 -2.10 -11.74 1.55
N ASN A 2 -1.39 -12.38 2.46
CA ASN A 2 -0.14 -11.85 3.03
C ASN A 2 1.03 -12.82 2.79
N PRO A 3 1.95 -12.53 1.86
CA PRO A 3 3.06 -13.43 1.56
C PRO A 3 4.01 -13.64 2.75
N ASN A 4 4.03 -12.73 3.74
CA ASN A 4 4.90 -12.89 4.91
C ASN A 4 4.53 -14.09 5.81
N HIS A 5 3.28 -14.58 5.73
CA HIS A 5 2.82 -15.73 6.51
C HIS A 5 2.94 -17.07 5.77
N GLN A 6 3.45 -17.06 4.53
CA GLN A 6 3.51 -18.25 3.69
C GLN A 6 4.87 -18.97 3.75
N PHE A 7 5.90 -18.27 4.21
CA PHE A 7 7.26 -18.81 4.21
C PHE A 7 7.63 -19.39 5.59
N THR A 8 8.23 -20.57 5.55
CA THR A 8 8.69 -21.29 6.73
C THR A 8 10.21 -21.26 6.86
N MET A 9 10.91 -21.16 5.71
CA MET A 9 12.36 -21.20 5.62
C MET A 9 12.99 -19.81 5.53
N GLU A 10 14.30 -19.70 5.68
CA GLU A 10 15.02 -18.44 5.70
C GLU A 10 15.09 -17.76 4.33
N ASN A 11 15.19 -18.54 3.26
CA ASN A 11 15.32 -18.07 1.88
C ASN A 11 14.46 -18.92 0.92
N LEU A 12 14.29 -18.42 -0.32
CA LEU A 12 13.46 -19.08 -1.32
C LEU A 12 14.01 -20.45 -1.75
N PHE A 13 15.32 -20.63 -1.80
CA PHE A 13 15.92 -21.89 -2.19
C PHE A 13 15.54 -23.01 -1.20
N GLU A 14 15.68 -22.77 0.09
CA GLU A 14 15.28 -23.71 1.14
C GLU A 14 13.78 -23.97 1.15
N GLU A 15 12.97 -22.93 0.90
CA GLU A 15 11.51 -23.06 0.82
C GLU A 15 11.07 -23.95 -0.35
N LEU A 16 11.75 -23.83 -1.51
CA LEU A 16 11.48 -24.67 -2.69
C LEU A 16 11.89 -26.12 -2.44
N ILE A 17 13.05 -26.37 -1.82
CA ILE A 17 13.46 -27.73 -1.42
C ILE A 17 12.39 -28.32 -0.50
N PHE A 18 12.05 -27.63 0.57
CA PHE A 18 11.06 -28.07 1.54
C PHE A 18 9.70 -28.38 0.87
N THR A 19 9.27 -27.53 -0.04
CA THR A 19 8.01 -27.73 -0.78
C THR A 19 8.07 -28.97 -1.66
N LEU A 20 9.13 -29.13 -2.46
CA LEU A 20 9.27 -30.25 -3.39
C LEU A 20 9.41 -31.59 -2.67
N GLU A 21 10.15 -31.65 -1.57
CA GLU A 21 10.23 -32.84 -0.71
C GLU A 21 8.86 -33.24 -0.15
N ASN A 22 8.09 -32.26 0.36
CA ASN A 22 6.76 -32.51 0.93
C ASN A 22 5.73 -33.03 -0.09
N ILE A 23 5.87 -32.66 -1.37
CA ILE A 23 4.99 -33.16 -2.44
C ILE A 23 5.54 -34.44 -3.10
N GLY A 24 6.67 -34.95 -2.63
CA GLY A 24 7.19 -36.26 -3.00
C GLY A 24 8.11 -36.30 -4.22
N TYR A 25 8.76 -35.19 -4.59
CA TYR A 25 9.80 -35.17 -5.62
C TYR A 25 11.03 -36.01 -5.18
N HIS A 26 11.64 -36.73 -6.12
CA HIS A 26 12.90 -37.41 -5.86
C HIS A 26 14.05 -36.41 -5.75
N LEU A 27 14.97 -36.63 -4.80
CA LEU A 27 16.12 -35.73 -4.55
C LEU A 27 16.92 -35.40 -5.81
N GLN A 28 17.02 -36.33 -6.77
CA GLN A 28 17.73 -36.12 -8.04
C GLN A 28 17.03 -35.14 -9.00
N GLU A 29 15.74 -34.89 -8.81
CA GLU A 29 14.91 -34.05 -9.67
C GLU A 29 14.71 -32.60 -9.08
N ILE A 30 14.97 -32.45 -7.79
CA ILE A 30 14.71 -31.19 -7.08
C ILE A 30 15.49 -30.02 -7.68
N ASP A 31 16.80 -30.17 -7.92
CA ASP A 31 17.62 -29.08 -8.45
C ASP A 31 17.16 -28.63 -9.84
N SER A 32 16.80 -29.59 -10.71
CA SER A 32 16.29 -29.26 -12.05
C SER A 32 14.94 -28.56 -11.98
N LYS A 33 14.06 -28.99 -11.06
CA LYS A 33 12.75 -28.37 -10.86
C LYS A 33 12.86 -26.96 -10.26
N ILE A 34 13.78 -26.76 -9.33
CA ILE A 34 14.07 -25.43 -8.79
C ILE A 34 14.54 -24.50 -9.90
N ALA A 35 15.47 -24.93 -10.76
CA ALA A 35 15.98 -24.13 -11.87
C ALA A 35 14.85 -23.73 -12.84
N GLU A 36 13.95 -24.66 -13.19
CA GLU A 36 12.77 -24.39 -14.02
C GLU A 36 11.87 -23.34 -13.39
N VAL A 37 11.46 -23.52 -12.13
CA VAL A 37 10.55 -22.62 -11.41
C VAL A 37 11.16 -21.24 -11.23
N VAL A 38 12.44 -21.16 -10.88
CA VAL A 38 13.16 -19.89 -10.70
C VAL A 38 13.21 -19.09 -12.00
N GLN A 39 13.44 -19.77 -13.13
CA GLN A 39 13.42 -19.16 -14.45
C GLN A 39 12.00 -18.66 -14.81
N GLN A 40 10.97 -19.49 -14.61
CA GLN A 40 9.57 -19.11 -14.88
C GLN A 40 9.14 -17.87 -14.07
N CYS A 41 9.52 -17.81 -12.81
CA CYS A 41 9.17 -16.68 -11.92
C CYS A 41 10.12 -15.51 -12.01
N ARG A 42 11.19 -15.60 -12.82
CA ARG A 42 12.22 -14.53 -12.96
C ARG A 42 12.75 -14.09 -11.59
N CYS A 43 13.09 -15.07 -10.74
CA CYS A 43 13.46 -14.81 -9.34
C CYS A 43 14.88 -15.28 -8.97
N GLU A 44 15.78 -15.43 -9.95
CA GLU A 44 17.18 -15.84 -9.77
C GLU A 44 17.92 -14.94 -8.77
N ALA A 45 17.71 -13.63 -8.89
CA ALA A 45 18.40 -12.63 -8.06
C ALA A 45 18.01 -12.68 -6.56
N ILE A 46 16.91 -13.35 -6.23
CA ILE A 46 16.38 -13.41 -4.85
C ILE A 46 16.49 -14.80 -4.22
N LEU A 47 16.91 -15.82 -4.98
CA LEU A 47 16.86 -17.23 -4.60
C LEU A 47 17.51 -17.52 -3.22
N HIS A 48 18.68 -16.94 -2.96
CA HIS A 48 19.44 -17.14 -1.72
C HIS A 48 19.37 -15.94 -0.76
N ARG A 49 18.55 -14.92 -1.06
CA ARG A 49 18.38 -13.77 -0.16
C ARG A 49 17.41 -14.12 0.96
N PRO A 50 17.70 -13.70 2.21
CA PRO A 50 16.76 -13.87 3.31
C PRO A 50 15.40 -13.23 2.98
N ILE A 51 14.30 -13.97 3.19
CA ILE A 51 12.94 -13.56 2.83
C ILE A 51 12.54 -12.23 3.47
N HIS A 52 12.99 -11.99 4.72
CA HIS A 52 12.70 -10.75 5.42
C HIS A 52 13.41 -9.51 4.83
N HIS A 53 14.42 -9.70 3.97
CA HIS A 53 15.09 -8.64 3.22
C HIS A 53 14.48 -8.37 1.83
N LEU A 54 13.50 -9.17 1.41
CA LEU A 54 12.84 -9.01 0.12
C LEU A 54 11.81 -7.87 0.18
N SER A 55 11.70 -7.13 -0.93
CA SER A 55 10.60 -6.19 -1.15
C SER A 55 9.25 -6.90 -1.29
N GLY A 56 8.14 -6.16 -1.23
CA GLY A 56 6.80 -6.73 -1.41
C GLY A 56 6.64 -7.49 -2.73
N GLY A 57 7.10 -6.92 -3.85
CA GLY A 57 7.05 -7.56 -5.16
C GLY A 57 7.95 -8.80 -5.26
N GLU A 58 9.17 -8.74 -4.68
CA GLU A 58 10.07 -9.89 -4.61
C GLU A 58 9.48 -11.03 -3.76
N LYS A 59 8.85 -10.71 -2.63
CA LYS A 59 8.14 -11.72 -1.80
C LYS A 59 6.98 -12.34 -2.55
N GLN A 60 6.24 -11.56 -3.32
CA GLN A 60 5.13 -12.08 -4.12
C GLN A 60 5.62 -13.01 -5.22
N LYS A 61 6.71 -12.67 -5.92
CA LYS A 61 7.36 -13.58 -6.88
C LYS A 61 7.86 -14.86 -6.21
N ALA A 62 8.44 -14.76 -5.02
CA ALA A 62 8.87 -15.92 -4.24
C ALA A 62 7.68 -16.81 -3.86
N ALA A 63 6.54 -16.23 -3.42
CA ALA A 63 5.33 -16.98 -3.12
C ALA A 63 4.74 -17.67 -4.36
N LEU A 64 4.76 -17.01 -5.52
CA LEU A 64 4.36 -17.62 -6.79
C LEU A 64 5.31 -18.76 -7.18
N ALA A 65 6.61 -18.64 -6.97
CA ALA A 65 7.57 -19.70 -7.24
C ALA A 65 7.27 -20.97 -6.41
N VAL A 66 6.90 -20.82 -5.14
CA VAL A 66 6.45 -21.94 -4.29
C VAL A 66 5.20 -22.60 -4.88
N LEU A 67 4.20 -21.80 -5.28
CA LEU A 67 2.99 -22.33 -5.92
C LEU A 67 3.28 -23.03 -7.25
N PHE A 68 4.23 -22.53 -8.04
CA PHE A 68 4.64 -23.12 -9.31
C PHE A 68 5.37 -24.47 -9.10
N ALA A 69 6.19 -24.55 -8.06
CA ALA A 69 6.82 -25.80 -7.66
C ALA A 69 5.79 -26.91 -7.38
N MET A 70 4.66 -26.55 -6.76
CA MET A 70 3.53 -27.44 -6.50
C MET A 70 2.76 -27.84 -7.77
N ASN A 71 2.90 -27.08 -8.86
CA ASN A 71 2.29 -27.31 -10.17
C ASN A 71 0.77 -27.64 -10.14
N PRO A 72 -0.10 -26.90 -9.44
CA PRO A 72 -1.54 -27.17 -9.41
C PRO A 72 -2.17 -26.91 -10.77
N ARG A 73 -3.39 -27.44 -10.98
CA ARG A 73 -4.19 -27.14 -12.18
C ARG A 73 -4.91 -25.80 -12.06
N VAL A 74 -5.23 -25.37 -10.83
CA VAL A 74 -5.98 -24.15 -10.53
C VAL A 74 -5.21 -23.33 -9.50
N TYR A 75 -4.95 -22.08 -9.83
CA TYR A 75 -4.32 -21.06 -8.97
C TYR A 75 -5.38 -20.11 -8.46
N LEU A 76 -5.48 -19.94 -7.14
CA LEU A 76 -6.37 -18.99 -6.50
C LEU A 76 -5.53 -17.91 -5.82
N LEU A 77 -5.65 -16.68 -6.27
CA LEU A 77 -4.87 -15.54 -5.79
C LEU A 77 -5.81 -14.44 -5.29
N ASP A 78 -5.71 -14.13 -4.00
CA ASP A 78 -6.50 -13.13 -3.32
C ASP A 78 -5.65 -11.89 -3.04
N GLU A 79 -6.02 -10.76 -3.67
CA GLU A 79 -5.29 -9.48 -3.62
C GLU A 79 -3.76 -9.63 -3.80
N PRO A 80 -3.29 -10.32 -4.87
CA PRO A 80 -1.88 -10.66 -5.01
C PRO A 80 -0.99 -9.43 -5.26
N PHE A 81 -1.57 -8.27 -5.54
CA PHE A 81 -0.85 -7.06 -5.91
C PHE A 81 -0.94 -5.94 -4.86
N ALA A 82 -1.50 -6.23 -3.68
CA ALA A 82 -1.53 -5.27 -2.59
C ALA A 82 -0.11 -4.79 -2.23
N SER A 83 0.12 -3.48 -2.25
CA SER A 83 1.42 -2.85 -1.92
C SER A 83 2.59 -3.20 -2.86
N ILE A 84 2.31 -3.59 -4.09
CA ILE A 84 3.31 -3.86 -5.13
C ILE A 84 3.35 -2.68 -6.11
N ASP A 85 4.55 -2.31 -6.54
CA ASP A 85 4.70 -1.30 -7.59
C ASP A 85 4.20 -1.81 -8.95
N ARG A 86 3.83 -0.87 -9.84
CA ARG A 86 3.24 -1.20 -11.13
C ARG A 86 4.14 -2.07 -12.01
N LYS A 87 5.46 -1.88 -11.96
CA LYS A 87 6.40 -2.67 -12.75
C LYS A 87 6.37 -4.14 -12.33
N SER A 88 6.50 -4.40 -11.02
CA SER A 88 6.42 -5.75 -10.46
C SER A 88 5.05 -6.40 -10.70
N ARG A 89 3.96 -5.62 -10.65
CA ARG A 89 2.61 -6.08 -10.98
C ARG A 89 2.51 -6.58 -12.42
N ILE A 90 2.99 -5.79 -13.39
CA ILE A 90 2.97 -6.18 -14.81
C ILE A 90 3.78 -7.45 -15.04
N GLU A 91 4.98 -7.54 -14.47
CA GLU A 91 5.82 -8.75 -14.58
C GLU A 91 5.11 -10.00 -14.04
N ILE A 92 4.39 -9.88 -12.92
CA ILE A 92 3.62 -11.00 -12.35
C ILE A 92 2.41 -11.35 -13.23
N LEU A 93 1.70 -10.35 -13.77
CA LEU A 93 0.57 -10.58 -14.69
C LEU A 93 1.01 -11.30 -15.97
N GLU A 94 2.19 -10.97 -16.53
CA GLU A 94 2.79 -11.69 -17.64
C GLU A 94 3.01 -13.18 -17.30
N ILE A 95 3.63 -13.45 -16.16
CA ILE A 95 3.88 -14.83 -15.69
C ILE A 95 2.56 -15.60 -15.53
N LEU A 96 1.53 -14.99 -14.95
CA LEU A 96 0.21 -15.61 -14.77
C LEU A 96 -0.49 -15.85 -16.11
N LYS A 97 -0.31 -14.97 -17.10
CA LYS A 97 -0.83 -15.17 -18.45
C LYS A 97 -0.12 -16.34 -19.17
N GLU A 98 1.20 -16.45 -19.03
CA GLU A 98 1.96 -17.60 -19.54
C GLU A 98 1.41 -18.92 -18.99
N LEU A 99 1.14 -19.01 -17.66
CA LEU A 99 0.50 -20.20 -17.06
C LEU A 99 -0.88 -20.51 -17.65
N ALA A 100 -1.70 -19.48 -17.90
CA ALA A 100 -3.02 -19.67 -18.48
C ALA A 100 -2.91 -20.23 -19.93
N LEU A 101 -1.93 -19.75 -20.70
CA LEU A 101 -1.62 -20.27 -22.04
C LEU A 101 -1.12 -21.73 -22.00
N ASP A 102 -0.44 -22.13 -20.93
CA ASP A 102 -0.01 -23.53 -20.69
C ASP A 102 -1.15 -24.42 -20.17
N GLY A 103 -2.40 -23.94 -20.22
CA GLY A 103 -3.60 -24.71 -19.86
C GLY A 103 -3.92 -24.78 -18.37
N LYS A 104 -3.33 -23.91 -17.55
CA LYS A 104 -3.69 -23.73 -16.14
C LYS A 104 -4.86 -22.78 -16.01
N THR A 105 -5.63 -22.91 -14.94
CA THR A 105 -6.69 -21.95 -14.58
C THR A 105 -6.17 -21.02 -13.51
N VAL A 106 -6.23 -19.72 -13.75
CA VAL A 106 -5.85 -18.67 -12.78
C VAL A 106 -7.07 -17.86 -12.40
N ILE A 107 -7.42 -17.81 -11.13
CA ILE A 107 -8.50 -17.02 -10.58
C ILE A 107 -7.90 -15.96 -9.66
N LEU A 108 -8.18 -14.69 -9.96
CA LEU A 108 -7.69 -13.53 -9.24
C LEU A 108 -8.85 -12.78 -8.61
N CYS A 109 -8.73 -12.43 -7.33
CA CYS A 109 -9.58 -11.42 -6.69
C CYS A 109 -8.76 -10.15 -6.47
N ASP A 110 -9.22 -9.01 -6.95
CA ASP A 110 -8.52 -7.73 -6.75
C ASP A 110 -9.52 -6.57 -6.79
N HIS A 111 -9.16 -5.47 -6.14
CA HIS A 111 -9.92 -4.21 -6.15
C HIS A 111 -9.42 -3.25 -7.22
N ASP A 112 -8.11 -3.24 -7.49
CA ASP A 112 -7.51 -2.40 -8.52
C ASP A 112 -7.41 -3.19 -9.83
N LEU A 113 -8.29 -2.87 -10.78
CA LEU A 113 -8.37 -3.53 -12.08
C LEU A 113 -7.52 -2.85 -13.16
N SER A 114 -6.71 -1.86 -12.80
CA SER A 114 -5.78 -1.25 -13.74
C SER A 114 -4.81 -2.31 -14.29
N ASP A 115 -4.42 -2.19 -15.54
CA ASP A 115 -3.53 -3.10 -16.27
C ASP A 115 -4.09 -4.51 -16.58
N TYR A 116 -5.23 -4.95 -16.02
CA TYR A 116 -5.76 -6.31 -16.24
C TYR A 116 -6.26 -6.59 -17.66
N LYS A 117 -6.73 -5.57 -18.39
CA LYS A 117 -7.41 -5.72 -19.68
C LYS A 117 -6.63 -6.56 -20.71
N ALA A 118 -5.30 -6.53 -20.68
CA ALA A 118 -4.43 -7.27 -21.59
C ALA A 118 -4.18 -8.73 -21.15
N TYR A 119 -4.53 -9.09 -19.91
CA TYR A 119 -4.09 -10.33 -19.29
C TYR A 119 -5.22 -11.30 -18.96
N ILE A 120 -6.45 -10.80 -18.73
CA ILE A 120 -7.59 -11.62 -18.32
C ILE A 120 -8.47 -11.99 -19.52
N ASP A 121 -9.08 -13.17 -19.45
CA ASP A 121 -10.00 -13.69 -20.45
C ASP A 121 -11.46 -13.43 -20.03
N TYR A 122 -11.76 -13.53 -18.73
CA TYR A 122 -13.10 -13.36 -18.16
C TYR A 122 -13.05 -12.51 -16.89
N MET A 123 -14.11 -11.76 -16.65
CA MET A 123 -14.29 -11.00 -15.43
C MET A 123 -15.66 -11.29 -14.81
N VAL A 124 -15.69 -11.49 -13.49
CA VAL A 124 -16.91 -11.62 -12.71
C VAL A 124 -16.90 -10.62 -11.55
N GLU A 125 -18.04 -10.01 -11.28
CA GLU A 125 -18.26 -9.14 -10.13
C GLU A 125 -18.99 -9.91 -9.03
N LEU A 126 -18.48 -9.88 -7.81
CA LEU A 126 -19.19 -10.34 -6.63
C LEU A 126 -19.94 -9.16 -6.01
N ARG A 127 -21.27 -9.16 -6.16
CA ARG A 127 -22.13 -8.11 -5.63
C ARG A 127 -23.35 -8.70 -4.92
N ASP A 128 -23.63 -8.23 -3.71
CA ASP A 128 -24.74 -8.70 -2.87
C ASP A 128 -24.76 -10.23 -2.69
N GLY A 129 -23.57 -10.84 -2.53
CA GLY A 129 -23.40 -12.29 -2.39
C GLY A 129 -23.64 -13.10 -3.66
N LYS A 130 -23.73 -12.47 -4.84
CA LYS A 130 -23.95 -13.12 -6.13
C LYS A 130 -22.82 -12.78 -7.10
N LEU A 131 -22.40 -13.79 -7.85
CA LEU A 131 -21.48 -13.59 -8.97
C LEU A 131 -22.27 -13.16 -10.21
N ARG A 132 -21.78 -12.14 -10.89
CA ARG A 132 -22.30 -11.62 -12.15
C ARG A 132 -21.18 -11.55 -13.17
N GLU A 133 -21.42 -12.04 -14.36
CA GLU A 133 -20.48 -11.90 -15.46
C GLU A 133 -20.39 -10.45 -15.93
N VAL A 134 -19.18 -9.95 -16.14
CA VAL A 134 -18.92 -8.59 -16.60
C VAL A 134 -18.30 -8.66 -17.99
N PHE A 135 -19.08 -8.24 -18.99
CA PHE A 135 -18.68 -8.32 -20.40
C PHE A 135 -17.73 -7.19 -20.84
N GLN A 136 -17.60 -6.14 -20.05
CA GLN A 136 -16.69 -5.03 -20.35
C GLN A 136 -15.75 -4.79 -19.20
N ILE A 137 -14.48 -5.11 -19.42
CA ILE A 137 -13.41 -4.76 -18.49
C ILE A 137 -13.33 -3.23 -18.43
N PRO A 138 -13.29 -2.61 -17.23
CA PRO A 138 -13.17 -1.17 -17.10
C PRO A 138 -12.03 -0.63 -17.94
N SER A 139 -12.30 0.38 -18.72
CA SER A 139 -11.25 1.10 -19.44
C SER A 139 -10.65 2.17 -18.54
N TYR A 140 -9.36 2.35 -18.64
CA TYR A 140 -8.61 3.33 -17.85
C TYR A 140 -8.02 4.37 -18.77
N GLU A 141 -8.01 5.61 -18.33
CA GLU A 141 -7.37 6.71 -19.04
C GLU A 141 -6.16 7.24 -18.26
N MET A 142 -5.18 7.74 -18.98
CA MET A 142 -4.06 8.45 -18.39
C MET A 142 -4.44 9.92 -18.23
N THR A 143 -4.37 10.41 -17.00
CA THR A 143 -4.65 11.81 -16.67
C THR A 143 -3.37 12.46 -16.15
N GLN A 144 -3.03 13.61 -16.69
CA GLN A 144 -1.96 14.44 -16.14
C GLN A 144 -2.51 15.27 -14.99
N VAL A 145 -1.80 15.22 -13.87
CA VAL A 145 -2.18 15.94 -12.64
C VAL A 145 -1.03 16.85 -12.25
N ALA A 146 -1.31 18.14 -12.19
CA ALA A 146 -0.33 19.16 -11.84
C ALA A 146 -0.14 19.25 -10.32
N SER A 147 1.09 19.51 -9.88
CA SER A 147 1.40 19.98 -8.54
C SER A 147 1.03 21.44 -8.38
N LYS A 148 0.68 21.86 -7.16
CA LYS A 148 0.60 23.28 -6.83
C LYS A 148 1.97 23.96 -6.93
N GLU A 149 1.96 25.26 -7.20
CA GLU A 149 3.18 26.05 -7.15
C GLU A 149 3.73 26.13 -5.74
N VAL A 150 5.00 25.80 -5.59
CA VAL A 150 5.71 25.71 -4.31
C VAL A 150 5.93 27.09 -3.67
N ALA A 151 5.99 28.15 -4.47
CA ALA A 151 6.39 29.49 -4.04
C ALA A 151 5.46 30.17 -3.01
N ALA A 152 4.25 29.65 -2.78
CA ALA A 152 3.22 30.29 -1.96
C ALA A 152 2.97 29.59 -0.60
N SER A 153 3.59 28.46 -0.31
CA SER A 153 3.28 27.66 0.89
C SER A 153 4.39 27.71 1.93
N PRO A 154 4.04 27.78 3.24
CA PRO A 154 5.02 27.74 4.31
C PRO A 154 5.79 26.41 4.33
N GLU A 155 7.08 26.50 4.70
CA GLU A 155 7.93 25.33 4.91
C GLU A 155 7.35 24.42 6.01
N LEU A 156 7.35 23.11 5.74
CA LEU A 156 7.00 22.09 6.72
C LEU A 156 8.23 21.39 7.28
N PHE A 157 9.03 20.76 6.41
CA PHE A 157 10.31 20.15 6.77
C PHE A 157 11.40 20.60 5.82
N HIS A 158 12.58 20.86 6.38
CA HIS A 158 13.78 21.10 5.62
C HIS A 158 14.81 20.00 5.90
N MET A 159 15.33 19.39 4.85
CA MET A 159 16.31 18.31 4.88
C MET A 159 17.64 18.80 4.30
N ASN A 160 18.71 18.62 5.04
CA ASN A 160 20.04 19.00 4.59
C ASN A 160 21.01 17.84 4.81
N ARG A 161 21.64 17.37 3.74
CA ARG A 161 22.59 16.24 3.70
C ARG A 161 22.07 14.99 4.42
N VAL A 162 20.79 14.65 4.18
CA VAL A 162 20.15 13.51 4.84
C VAL A 162 20.45 12.23 4.07
N THR A 163 21.06 11.25 4.76
CA THR A 163 21.31 9.91 4.22
C THR A 163 20.61 8.88 5.10
N GLY A 164 19.74 8.07 4.49
CA GLY A 164 19.07 6.95 5.12
C GLY A 164 19.79 5.63 4.80
N GLU A 165 19.93 4.79 5.81
CA GLU A 165 20.63 3.50 5.71
C GLU A 165 19.71 2.37 6.24
N LEU A 166 19.81 1.19 5.65
CA LEU A 166 19.23 -0.03 6.18
C LEU A 166 20.36 -1.02 6.47
N GLY A 167 20.61 -1.26 7.76
CA GLY A 167 21.87 -1.87 8.17
C GLY A 167 23.05 -0.99 7.77
N ASN A 168 23.99 -1.55 7.01
CA ASN A 168 25.16 -0.81 6.49
C ASN A 168 24.99 -0.36 5.03
N ARG A 169 23.82 -0.56 4.42
CA ARG A 169 23.57 -0.20 3.02
C ARG A 169 22.86 1.15 2.95
N PRO A 170 23.46 2.16 2.27
CA PRO A 170 22.78 3.40 1.99
C PRO A 170 21.61 3.14 1.01
N LEU A 171 20.43 3.69 1.32
CA LEU A 171 19.24 3.59 0.46
C LEU A 171 19.05 4.86 -0.36
N PHE A 172 19.24 6.02 0.26
CA PHE A 172 19.09 7.31 -0.40
C PHE A 172 20.02 8.37 0.21
N SER A 173 20.31 9.40 -0.58
CA SER A 173 21.04 10.59 -0.14
C SER A 173 20.33 11.83 -0.65
N ILE A 174 19.87 12.69 0.26
CA ILE A 174 19.17 13.95 -0.03
C ILE A 174 20.13 15.08 0.31
N ALA A 175 20.62 15.82 -0.69
CA ALA A 175 21.54 16.92 -0.49
C ALA A 175 20.85 18.10 0.20
N ASP A 176 19.72 18.53 -0.38
CA ASP A 176 18.85 19.58 0.13
C ASP A 176 17.43 19.37 -0.41
N PHE A 177 16.41 19.48 0.47
CA PHE A 177 15.00 19.36 0.05
C PHE A 177 14.07 19.99 1.08
N THR A 178 13.01 20.64 0.59
CA THR A 178 12.00 21.26 1.45
C THR A 178 10.62 20.65 1.13
N PHE A 179 9.94 20.15 2.16
CA PHE A 179 8.51 19.85 2.13
C PHE A 179 7.73 21.08 2.58
N TYR A 180 6.58 21.30 1.95
CA TYR A 180 5.69 22.43 2.24
C TYR A 180 4.43 21.97 2.94
N GLN A 181 3.73 22.91 3.63
CA GLN A 181 2.46 22.62 4.29
C GLN A 181 1.39 22.26 3.26
N GLY A 182 0.55 21.28 3.60
CA GLY A 182 -0.46 20.73 2.71
C GLY A 182 -0.36 19.21 2.62
N ILE A 183 -0.77 18.65 1.50
CA ILE A 183 -0.75 17.22 1.23
C ILE A 183 0.33 16.91 0.18
N SER A 184 1.40 16.24 0.59
CA SER A 184 2.47 15.78 -0.29
C SER A 184 2.36 14.28 -0.52
N CYS A 185 2.52 13.81 -1.77
CA CYS A 185 2.62 12.40 -2.08
C CYS A 185 4.02 12.08 -2.64
N ILE A 186 4.68 11.08 -2.04
CA ILE A 186 6.02 10.64 -2.42
C ILE A 186 5.89 9.40 -3.31
N LEU A 187 6.32 9.55 -4.55
CA LEU A 187 6.41 8.53 -5.57
C LEU A 187 7.83 7.96 -5.63
N GLY A 188 7.97 6.77 -6.16
CA GLY A 188 9.28 6.13 -6.40
C GLY A 188 9.19 4.62 -6.30
N ASP A 189 10.19 3.95 -6.85
CA ASP A 189 10.26 2.48 -6.89
C ASP A 189 10.28 1.85 -5.49
N ASN A 190 9.91 0.57 -5.41
CA ASN A 190 10.03 -0.17 -4.18
C ASN A 190 11.52 -0.33 -3.79
N GLY A 191 11.78 -0.28 -2.49
CA GLY A 191 13.15 -0.40 -1.97
C GLY A 191 14.02 0.86 -2.04
N VAL A 192 13.55 1.96 -2.65
CA VAL A 192 14.29 3.24 -2.71
C VAL A 192 14.42 3.94 -1.34
N GLY A 193 13.68 3.49 -0.34
CA GLY A 193 13.76 4.00 1.03
C GLY A 193 12.65 4.94 1.46
N LYS A 194 11.48 4.97 0.79
CA LYS A 194 10.34 5.82 1.15
C LYS A 194 9.91 5.64 2.61
N SER A 195 9.65 4.39 3.02
CA SER A 195 9.29 4.08 4.41
C SER A 195 10.43 4.37 5.40
N THR A 196 11.69 4.21 4.97
CA THR A 196 12.86 4.59 5.75
C THR A 196 12.92 6.09 5.98
N LEU A 197 12.58 6.89 4.97
CA LEU A 197 12.46 8.35 5.09
C LEU A 197 11.38 8.72 6.12
N PHE A 198 10.20 8.10 6.07
CA PHE A 198 9.15 8.34 7.07
C PHE A 198 9.60 7.97 8.49
N ARG A 199 10.23 6.80 8.65
CA ARG A 199 10.80 6.40 9.96
C ARG A 199 11.88 7.37 10.44
N SER A 200 12.66 7.95 9.54
CA SER A 200 13.68 8.98 9.87
C SER A 200 13.03 10.28 10.33
N ILE A 201 11.98 10.77 9.64
CA ILE A 201 11.21 11.94 10.06
C ILE A 201 10.56 11.70 11.42
N LEU A 202 9.96 10.53 11.63
CA LEU A 202 9.36 10.11 12.90
C LEU A 202 10.39 9.80 14.01
N GLN A 203 11.69 9.90 13.72
CA GLN A 203 12.78 9.59 14.66
C GLN A 203 12.75 8.13 15.16
N PHE A 204 12.19 7.20 14.37
CA PHE A 204 12.20 5.76 14.66
C PHE A 204 13.43 5.07 14.09
N GLN A 205 14.09 5.69 13.11
CA GLN A 205 15.31 5.21 12.49
C GLN A 205 16.40 6.27 12.50
N LYS A 206 17.65 5.84 12.71
CA LYS A 206 18.82 6.71 12.62
C LYS A 206 19.08 7.11 11.17
N TYR A 207 19.55 8.32 10.97
CA TYR A 207 19.96 8.88 9.68
C TYR A 207 21.17 9.81 9.90
N LYS A 208 21.91 10.09 8.84
CA LYS A 208 22.95 11.14 8.83
C LYS A 208 22.36 12.43 8.29
N GLY A 209 22.92 13.57 8.68
CA GLY A 209 22.46 14.87 8.22
C GLY A 209 21.48 15.54 9.17
N ARG A 210 20.66 16.45 8.64
CA ARG A 210 19.78 17.30 9.44
C ARG A 210 18.37 17.34 8.84
N ILE A 211 17.37 17.02 9.66
CA ILE A 211 15.95 17.24 9.36
C ILE A 211 15.45 18.32 10.34
N ALA A 212 14.96 19.42 9.82
CA ALA A 212 14.35 20.48 10.62
C ALA A 212 12.82 20.51 10.36
N TRP A 213 12.05 20.80 11.38
CA TRP A 213 10.62 21.02 11.35
C TRP A 213 10.32 22.41 11.87
N LYS A 214 9.67 23.24 11.05
CA LYS A 214 9.42 24.65 11.39
C LYS A 214 10.70 25.35 11.89
N GLY A 215 11.81 25.15 11.19
CA GLY A 215 13.13 25.73 11.51
C GLY A 215 13.88 25.08 12.68
N THR A 216 13.26 24.16 13.44
CA THR A 216 13.89 23.48 14.57
C THR A 216 14.33 22.06 14.19
N VAL A 217 15.57 21.69 14.51
CA VAL A 217 16.08 20.33 14.25
C VAL A 217 15.27 19.30 15.00
N LEU A 218 14.79 18.30 14.28
CA LEU A 218 14.05 17.19 14.88
C LEU A 218 14.95 16.41 15.84
N LYS A 219 14.42 16.14 17.03
CA LYS A 219 15.02 15.29 18.05
C LYS A 219 13.96 14.39 18.64
N LYS A 220 14.31 13.15 18.96
CA LYS A 220 13.42 12.20 19.62
C LYS A 220 13.01 12.70 21.01
N LYS A 221 11.79 13.18 21.14
CA LYS A 221 11.18 13.65 22.40
C LYS A 221 9.72 13.23 22.45
N LYS A 222 9.19 12.92 23.65
CA LYS A 222 7.75 12.57 23.81
C LYS A 222 6.82 13.66 23.28
N SER A 223 7.19 14.94 23.41
CA SER A 223 6.39 16.05 22.91
C SER A 223 6.28 16.07 21.38
N LEU A 224 7.27 15.53 20.64
CA LEU A 224 7.23 15.47 19.18
C LEU A 224 5.99 14.70 18.70
N TYR A 225 5.67 13.59 19.34
CA TYR A 225 4.57 12.69 18.92
C TYR A 225 3.17 13.18 19.24
N ARG A 226 3.04 14.36 19.88
CA ARG A 226 1.77 15.08 20.00
C ARG A 226 1.41 15.81 18.71
N ASP A 227 2.43 16.29 18.02
CA ASP A 227 2.28 17.15 16.85
C ASP A 227 2.65 16.45 15.53
N LEU A 228 3.48 15.41 15.60
CA LEU A 228 3.94 14.61 14.48
C LEU A 228 3.66 13.14 14.74
N THR A 229 2.83 12.51 13.90
CA THR A 229 2.51 11.09 14.01
C THR A 229 2.46 10.43 12.65
N GLY A 230 2.38 9.12 12.62
CA GLY A 230 2.31 8.41 11.35
C GLY A 230 1.97 6.94 11.50
N VAL A 231 1.47 6.40 10.40
CA VAL A 231 1.19 4.98 10.20
C VAL A 231 2.34 4.38 9.39
N VAL A 232 2.96 3.35 9.93
CA VAL A 232 3.91 2.50 9.23
C VAL A 232 3.17 1.29 8.68
N GLN A 233 3.63 0.73 7.59
CA GLN A 233 2.98 -0.20 6.66
C GLN A 233 2.15 -1.38 7.26
N GLU A 234 2.41 -1.85 8.49
CA GLU A 234 1.74 -3.00 9.09
C GLU A 234 0.67 -2.55 10.11
N ALA A 235 -0.62 -2.57 9.70
CA ALA A 235 -1.73 -2.19 10.57
C ALA A 235 -1.80 -3.07 11.84
N GLU A 236 -1.58 -4.37 11.69
CA GLU A 236 -1.70 -5.37 12.75
C GLU A 236 -0.77 -5.12 13.95
N LYS A 237 0.41 -4.53 13.71
CA LYS A 237 1.40 -4.25 14.76
C LYS A 237 1.16 -2.96 15.55
N GLN A 238 0.11 -2.21 15.24
CA GLN A 238 -0.12 -0.88 15.82
C GLN A 238 -1.22 -0.85 16.88
N PHE A 239 -2.07 -1.87 16.94
CA PHE A 239 -3.13 -1.92 17.95
C PHE A 239 -2.59 -2.35 19.30
N ILE A 240 -2.88 -1.54 20.32
CA ILE A 240 -2.37 -1.75 21.69
C ILE A 240 -3.51 -2.10 22.64
N ARG A 241 -4.74 -1.75 22.28
CA ARG A 241 -5.91 -1.88 23.14
C ARG A 241 -6.69 -3.16 22.84
N VAL A 242 -7.48 -3.58 23.82
CA VAL A 242 -8.23 -4.84 23.75
C VAL A 242 -9.49 -4.73 22.90
N SER A 243 -10.02 -3.51 22.69
CA SER A 243 -11.22 -3.25 21.91
C SER A 243 -11.09 -2.01 21.02
N LEU A 244 -11.96 -1.90 19.99
CA LEU A 244 -12.04 -0.71 19.16
C LEU A 244 -12.43 0.52 19.98
N ARG A 245 -13.30 0.36 20.97
CA ARG A 245 -13.72 1.42 21.90
C ARG A 245 -12.52 2.08 22.57
N GLU A 246 -11.66 1.26 23.13
CA GLU A 246 -10.46 1.74 23.81
C GLU A 246 -9.43 2.30 22.84
N GLU A 247 -9.23 1.63 21.67
CA GLU A 247 -8.27 2.09 20.64
C GLU A 247 -8.66 3.48 20.11
N LEU A 248 -9.95 3.71 19.87
CA LEU A 248 -10.51 4.99 19.43
C LEU A 248 -10.76 5.95 20.59
N GLN A 249 -10.54 5.56 21.86
CA GLN A 249 -10.77 6.39 23.05
C GLN A 249 -12.19 6.98 23.13
N LEU A 250 -13.20 6.14 22.94
CA LEU A 250 -14.62 6.53 22.88
C LEU A 250 -15.27 6.72 24.25
N ASP A 251 -14.60 6.34 25.34
CA ASP A 251 -15.15 6.42 26.71
C ASP A 251 -15.12 7.84 27.32
N GLY A 252 -14.64 8.81 26.52
CA GLY A 252 -14.64 10.22 26.90
C GLY A 252 -16.01 10.89 26.70
N PRO A 253 -16.16 12.16 27.13
CA PRO A 253 -17.39 12.90 26.94
C PRO A 253 -17.75 12.98 25.45
N ASP A 254 -19.06 13.08 25.19
CA ASP A 254 -19.55 13.28 23.82
C ASP A 254 -18.93 14.54 23.22
N SER A 255 -18.19 14.35 22.14
CA SER A 255 -17.43 15.39 21.48
C SER A 255 -17.64 15.29 19.97
N GLU A 256 -17.43 16.39 19.28
CA GLU A 256 -17.47 16.42 17.82
C GLU A 256 -16.58 15.33 17.20
N ARG A 257 -15.42 15.07 17.83
CA ARG A 257 -14.51 13.96 17.45
C ARG A 257 -15.20 12.61 17.55
N ASN A 258 -15.88 12.31 18.67
CA ASN A 258 -16.55 11.04 18.88
C ASN A 258 -17.73 10.88 17.93
N GLN A 259 -18.51 11.93 17.70
CA GLN A 259 -19.62 11.92 16.73
C GLN A 259 -19.11 11.58 15.33
N ARG A 260 -17.98 12.18 14.91
CA ARG A 260 -17.35 11.89 13.62
C ARG A 260 -16.85 10.45 13.51
N ILE A 261 -16.27 9.91 14.59
CA ILE A 261 -15.88 8.48 14.65
C ILE A 261 -17.10 7.58 14.52
N PHE A 262 -18.17 7.82 15.26
CA PHE A 262 -19.40 7.01 15.16
C PHE A 262 -20.04 7.09 13.77
N GLN A 263 -20.02 8.25 13.11
CA GLN A 263 -20.46 8.37 11.72
C GLN A 263 -19.63 7.49 10.79
N ALA A 264 -18.30 7.47 10.97
CA ALA A 264 -17.42 6.61 10.19
C ALA A 264 -17.64 5.12 10.48
N LEU A 265 -17.77 4.74 11.75
CA LEU A 265 -18.07 3.34 12.14
C LEU A 265 -19.39 2.86 11.54
N ARG A 266 -20.40 3.71 11.52
CA ARG A 266 -21.70 3.43 10.85
C ARG A 266 -21.54 3.30 9.35
N TYR A 267 -20.80 4.20 8.73
CA TYR A 267 -20.55 4.19 7.29
C TYR A 267 -19.86 2.90 6.83
N PHE A 268 -19.00 2.31 7.67
CA PHE A 268 -18.25 1.09 7.39
C PHE A 268 -18.83 -0.18 8.05
N ASP A 269 -20.03 -0.12 8.58
CA ASP A 269 -20.73 -1.24 9.27
C ASP A 269 -19.91 -1.83 10.44
N LEU A 270 -19.16 -0.98 11.15
CA LEU A 270 -18.31 -1.36 12.29
C LEU A 270 -18.92 -1.02 13.66
N GLU A 271 -20.12 -0.44 13.74
CA GLU A 271 -20.76 -0.09 15.02
C GLU A 271 -20.90 -1.29 15.97
N GLN A 272 -21.28 -2.44 15.43
CA GLN A 272 -21.45 -3.66 16.23
C GLN A 272 -20.11 -4.32 16.64
N ALA A 273 -19.01 -3.84 16.10
CA ALA A 273 -17.68 -4.34 16.39
C ALA A 273 -16.93 -3.50 17.45
N VAL A 274 -17.56 -2.43 17.99
CA VAL A 274 -16.89 -1.46 18.88
C VAL A 274 -16.28 -2.11 20.12
N ASP A 275 -16.92 -3.15 20.66
CA ASP A 275 -16.45 -3.87 21.85
C ASP A 275 -15.61 -5.12 21.48
N LYS A 276 -15.38 -5.40 20.19
CA LYS A 276 -14.53 -6.49 19.71
C LYS A 276 -13.06 -6.08 19.74
N SER A 277 -12.20 -7.10 19.75
CA SER A 277 -10.75 -6.88 19.57
C SER A 277 -10.44 -6.46 18.12
N PRO A 278 -9.50 -5.50 17.91
CA PRO A 278 -9.01 -5.16 16.58
C PRO A 278 -8.54 -6.38 15.75
N TYR A 279 -8.01 -7.40 16.41
CA TYR A 279 -7.53 -8.62 15.78
C TYR A 279 -8.64 -9.57 15.27
N GLN A 280 -9.89 -9.31 15.62
CA GLN A 280 -11.06 -10.03 15.09
C GLN A 280 -11.63 -9.40 13.81
N LEU A 281 -11.07 -8.27 13.40
CA LEU A 281 -11.45 -7.58 12.16
C LEU A 281 -10.74 -8.18 10.95
N SER A 282 -11.38 -8.07 9.78
CA SER A 282 -10.69 -8.33 8.50
C SER A 282 -9.56 -7.32 8.25
N GLY A 283 -8.59 -7.65 7.37
CA GLY A 283 -7.48 -6.76 7.07
C GLY A 283 -7.92 -5.35 6.62
N GLY A 284 -8.94 -5.27 5.75
CA GLY A 284 -9.52 -3.99 5.34
C GLY A 284 -10.17 -3.22 6.50
N GLN A 285 -10.89 -3.91 7.38
CA GLN A 285 -11.49 -3.29 8.58
C GLN A 285 -10.42 -2.82 9.57
N GLN A 286 -9.33 -3.56 9.74
CA GLN A 286 -8.19 -3.13 10.55
C GLN A 286 -7.55 -1.87 9.96
N LYS A 287 -7.44 -1.79 8.63
CA LYS A 287 -6.93 -0.61 7.95
C LYS A 287 -7.83 0.61 8.16
N ILE A 288 -9.15 0.43 8.10
CA ILE A 288 -10.13 1.46 8.43
C ILE A 288 -9.94 1.95 9.88
N LEU A 289 -9.85 1.02 10.83
CA LEU A 289 -9.61 1.36 12.25
C LEU A 289 -8.30 2.14 12.43
N GLN A 290 -7.23 1.73 11.76
CA GLN A 290 -5.95 2.42 11.78
C GLN A 290 -6.08 3.87 11.29
N LEU A 291 -6.76 4.09 10.16
CA LEU A 291 -6.99 5.43 9.63
C LEU A 291 -7.87 6.28 10.54
N LEU A 292 -8.91 5.71 11.13
CA LEU A 292 -9.75 6.40 12.13
C LEU A 292 -8.91 6.86 13.33
N THR A 293 -8.09 5.98 13.87
CA THR A 293 -7.22 6.29 15.03
C THR A 293 -6.26 7.44 14.72
N ILE A 294 -5.61 7.40 13.55
CA ILE A 294 -4.59 8.41 13.20
C ILE A 294 -5.20 9.76 12.81
N LEU A 295 -6.28 9.76 12.03
CA LEU A 295 -6.94 11.01 11.58
C LEU A 295 -7.63 11.74 12.73
N THR A 296 -8.12 11.02 13.73
CA THR A 296 -8.71 11.60 14.93
C THR A 296 -7.68 12.00 16.00
N SER A 297 -6.39 11.78 15.78
CA SER A 297 -5.32 12.28 16.63
C SER A 297 -5.25 13.81 16.57
N LYS A 298 -4.59 14.43 17.55
CA LYS A 298 -4.40 15.91 17.60
C LYS A 298 -3.14 16.36 16.84
N ALA A 299 -2.44 15.47 16.15
CA ALA A 299 -1.20 15.81 15.46
C ALA A 299 -1.43 16.79 14.32
N SER A 300 -0.57 17.78 14.20
CA SER A 300 -0.61 18.76 13.10
C SER A 300 0.02 18.25 11.82
N VAL A 301 0.86 17.20 11.91
CA VAL A 301 1.49 16.55 10.77
C VAL A 301 1.32 15.05 10.86
N ILE A 302 0.82 14.45 9.78
CA ILE A 302 0.55 13.01 9.70
C ILE A 302 1.31 12.41 8.51
N LEU A 303 2.05 11.32 8.76
CA LEU A 303 2.71 10.52 7.75
C LEU A 303 1.93 9.22 7.54
N LEU A 304 1.55 8.93 6.30
CA LEU A 304 0.76 7.75 5.95
C LEU A 304 1.48 6.93 4.89
N ASP A 305 1.96 5.75 5.30
CA ASP A 305 2.64 4.79 4.44
C ASP A 305 1.63 3.75 3.95
N GLU A 306 1.34 3.76 2.64
CA GLU A 306 0.34 2.93 1.96
C GLU A 306 -1.04 2.93 2.66
N PRO A 307 -1.66 4.11 2.86
CA PRO A 307 -2.90 4.20 3.63
C PRO A 307 -4.08 3.50 2.98
N PHE A 308 -4.07 3.33 1.66
CA PHE A 308 -5.19 2.82 0.87
C PHE A 308 -5.01 1.37 0.39
N ALA A 309 -3.89 0.73 0.75
CA ALA A 309 -3.68 -0.67 0.43
C ALA A 309 -4.75 -1.56 1.09
N GLY A 310 -5.40 -2.43 0.31
CA GLY A 310 -6.45 -3.33 0.79
C GLY A 310 -7.78 -2.64 1.14
N LEU A 311 -8.00 -1.40 0.69
CA LEU A 311 -9.27 -0.69 0.82
C LEU A 311 -10.00 -0.65 -0.52
N ASP A 312 -11.32 -0.75 -0.47
CA ASP A 312 -12.19 -0.52 -1.63
C ASP A 312 -12.26 1.00 -2.00
N ASP A 313 -12.83 1.30 -3.16
CA ASP A 313 -12.97 2.68 -3.65
C ASP A 313 -13.82 3.54 -2.72
N ARG A 314 -14.86 2.98 -2.11
CA ARG A 314 -15.74 3.66 -1.17
C ARG A 314 -14.97 4.17 0.04
N ALA A 315 -14.11 3.32 0.62
CA ALA A 315 -13.27 3.67 1.75
C ALA A 315 -12.19 4.70 1.36
N CYS A 316 -11.55 4.51 0.21
CA CYS A 316 -10.56 5.45 -0.30
C CYS A 316 -11.14 6.86 -0.45
N HIS A 317 -12.30 7.01 -1.11
CA HIS A 317 -12.96 8.31 -1.28
C HIS A 317 -13.36 8.94 0.05
N TYR A 318 -13.87 8.13 1.00
CA TYR A 318 -14.23 8.62 2.32
C TYR A 318 -13.03 9.23 3.05
N PHE A 319 -11.90 8.51 3.10
CA PHE A 319 -10.70 8.99 3.77
C PHE A 319 -10.00 10.12 3.02
N CYS A 320 -10.01 10.12 1.71
CA CYS A 320 -9.53 11.25 0.90
C CYS A 320 -10.28 12.54 1.23
N LYS A 321 -11.61 12.49 1.31
CA LYS A 321 -12.43 13.63 1.72
C LYS A 321 -12.06 14.10 3.12
N TRP A 322 -11.90 13.16 4.07
CA TRP A 322 -11.50 13.50 5.44
C TRP A 322 -10.12 14.18 5.50
N ILE A 323 -9.13 13.63 4.78
CA ILE A 323 -7.78 14.20 4.69
C ILE A 323 -7.82 15.64 4.15
N VAL A 324 -8.64 15.91 3.12
CA VAL A 324 -8.82 17.27 2.57
C VAL A 324 -9.46 18.21 3.60
N GLU A 325 -10.47 17.77 4.34
CA GLU A 325 -11.10 18.55 5.40
C GLU A 325 -10.09 18.92 6.49
N GLU A 326 -9.28 17.97 6.96
CA GLU A 326 -8.23 18.19 7.94
C GLU A 326 -7.11 19.12 7.41
N ARG A 327 -6.73 18.99 6.14
CA ARG A 327 -5.79 19.91 5.49
C ARG A 327 -6.34 21.34 5.49
N ASN A 328 -7.63 21.53 5.23
CA ASN A 328 -8.27 22.84 5.24
C ASN A 328 -8.31 23.46 6.65
N GLN A 329 -8.19 22.64 7.70
CA GLN A 329 -8.04 23.08 9.09
C GLN A 329 -6.56 23.32 9.48
N GLY A 330 -5.64 23.28 8.55
CA GLY A 330 -4.21 23.58 8.75
C GLY A 330 -3.32 22.39 9.09
N ARG A 331 -3.83 21.16 9.01
CA ARG A 331 -3.01 19.95 9.14
C ARG A 331 -2.24 19.66 7.85
N SER A 332 -1.09 19.03 7.97
CA SER A 332 -0.29 18.62 6.82
C SER A 332 -0.13 17.09 6.76
N PHE A 333 -0.07 16.57 5.56
CA PHE A 333 0.04 15.13 5.32
C PHE A 333 1.19 14.83 4.37
N LEU A 334 1.97 13.82 4.70
CA LEU A 334 2.92 13.19 3.80
C LEU A 334 2.42 11.78 3.52
N LEU A 335 2.21 11.45 2.26
CA LEU A 335 1.67 10.18 1.80
C LEU A 335 2.74 9.43 1.01
N ILE A 336 2.80 8.12 1.17
CA ILE A 336 3.41 7.18 0.24
C ILE A 336 2.26 6.30 -0.25
N SER A 337 2.05 6.21 -1.55
CA SER A 337 1.01 5.34 -2.10
C SER A 337 1.35 4.88 -3.51
N HIS A 338 1.07 3.62 -3.80
CA HIS A 338 1.06 3.08 -5.16
C HIS A 338 -0.31 3.24 -5.83
N ARG A 339 -1.36 3.37 -5.04
CA ARG A 339 -2.70 3.66 -5.51
C ARG A 339 -2.92 5.16 -5.61
N LEU A 340 -2.82 5.71 -6.81
CA LEU A 340 -2.78 7.15 -7.05
C LEU A 340 -4.13 7.74 -7.50
N ASP A 341 -5.02 6.92 -8.06
CA ASP A 341 -6.33 7.37 -8.57
C ASP A 341 -7.19 8.13 -7.54
N PRO A 342 -7.33 7.69 -6.25
CA PRO A 342 -8.08 8.45 -5.27
C PRO A 342 -7.41 9.76 -4.88
N LEU A 343 -6.10 9.90 -5.15
CA LEU A 343 -5.28 11.03 -4.73
C LEU A 343 -5.25 12.18 -5.75
N ILE A 344 -5.77 11.99 -6.95
CA ILE A 344 -5.72 12.95 -8.06
C ILE A 344 -6.18 14.36 -7.65
N SER A 345 -7.29 14.45 -6.91
CA SER A 345 -7.87 15.72 -6.47
C SER A 345 -7.48 16.13 -5.04
N VAL A 346 -6.62 15.36 -4.39
CA VAL A 346 -6.29 15.50 -2.96
C VAL A 346 -4.91 16.09 -2.75
N VAL A 347 -3.93 15.64 -3.54
CA VAL A 347 -2.51 15.98 -3.38
C VAL A 347 -2.22 17.40 -3.86
N ASP A 348 -1.51 18.15 -3.02
CA ASP A 348 -1.02 19.47 -3.37
C ASP A 348 0.35 19.40 -4.06
N TYR A 349 1.25 18.50 -3.60
CA TYR A 349 2.62 18.37 -4.07
C TYR A 349 2.98 16.94 -4.38
N TRP A 350 3.35 16.69 -5.64
CA TRP A 350 3.92 15.41 -6.07
C TRP A 350 5.43 15.45 -5.95
N ILE A 351 6.00 14.46 -5.31
CA ILE A 351 7.43 14.38 -5.02
C ILE A 351 7.94 13.03 -5.52
N GLU A 352 8.98 13.02 -6.30
CA GLU A 352 9.67 11.80 -6.71
C GLU A 352 10.87 11.54 -5.83
N MET A 353 11.00 10.30 -5.36
CA MET A 353 12.13 9.82 -4.59
C MET A 353 12.94 8.81 -5.38
N THR A 354 14.24 9.04 -5.47
CA THR A 354 15.23 8.13 -6.04
C THR A 354 16.34 7.87 -5.03
N SER A 355 17.28 6.98 -5.34
CA SER A 355 18.48 6.78 -4.52
C SER A 355 19.34 8.05 -4.40
N GLN A 356 19.22 8.98 -5.34
CA GLN A 356 19.97 10.23 -5.39
C GLN A 356 19.28 11.39 -4.67
N GLY A 357 18.02 11.22 -4.25
CA GLY A 357 17.30 12.25 -3.48
C GLY A 357 15.85 12.41 -3.82
N LEU A 358 15.33 13.57 -3.43
CA LEU A 358 13.94 13.99 -3.63
C LEU A 358 13.89 15.13 -4.64
N ARG A 359 12.84 15.15 -5.47
CA ARG A 359 12.54 16.29 -6.35
C ARG A 359 11.04 16.56 -6.41
N HIS A 360 10.65 17.82 -6.46
CA HIS A 360 9.27 18.19 -6.79
C HIS A 360 8.99 17.87 -8.26
N VAL A 361 7.84 17.25 -8.52
CA VAL A 361 7.38 16.91 -9.85
C VAL A 361 6.24 17.86 -10.21
N LYS A 362 6.35 18.56 -11.34
CA LYS A 362 5.33 19.53 -11.78
C LYS A 362 4.04 18.84 -12.21
N GLU A 363 4.17 17.71 -12.87
CA GLU A 363 3.05 16.94 -13.41
C GLU A 363 3.30 15.44 -13.23
N VAL A 364 2.28 14.69 -12.88
CA VAL A 364 2.30 13.23 -12.75
C VAL A 364 1.23 12.65 -13.66
N THR A 365 1.58 11.60 -14.40
CA THR A 365 0.60 10.84 -15.19
C THR A 365 0.02 9.72 -14.32
N ILE A 366 -1.28 9.74 -14.10
CA ILE A 366 -2.01 8.78 -13.29
C ILE A 366 -3.04 8.05 -14.13
N THR A 367 -3.12 6.74 -13.98
CA THR A 367 -4.14 5.90 -14.60
C THR A 367 -5.40 5.94 -13.72
N LYS A 368 -6.52 6.37 -14.27
CA LYS A 368 -7.82 6.36 -13.55
C LYS A 368 -8.89 5.60 -14.34
N PRO A 369 -9.86 4.96 -13.68
CA PRO A 369 -10.97 4.34 -14.38
C PRO A 369 -11.79 5.40 -15.14
N LEU A 370 -12.18 5.06 -16.38
CA LEU A 370 -13.17 5.83 -17.11
C LEU A 370 -14.52 5.64 -16.42
N THR A 371 -15.02 6.69 -15.77
CA THR A 371 -16.39 6.69 -15.28
C THR A 371 -17.32 6.59 -16.48
N SER A 372 -18.03 5.45 -16.61
CA SER A 372 -19.17 5.35 -17.52
C SER A 372 -20.15 6.44 -17.08
N GLN A 373 -20.31 7.46 -17.91
CA GLN A 373 -21.42 8.38 -17.77
C GLN A 373 -22.69 7.53 -17.65
N SER A 374 -23.42 7.70 -16.56
CA SER A 374 -24.71 7.09 -16.32
C SER A 374 -25.58 7.33 -17.56
N SER A 375 -25.67 6.33 -18.43
CA SER A 375 -26.74 6.26 -19.42
C SER A 375 -28.01 5.96 -18.66
N ASN A 376 -28.70 7.03 -18.23
CA ASN A 376 -30.11 7.03 -17.97
C ASN A 376 -30.82 6.72 -19.31
N THR A 377 -30.99 5.46 -19.59
CA THR A 377 -32.03 4.99 -20.52
C THR A 377 -33.05 4.25 -19.70
N GLN A 378 -34.03 5.01 -19.21
CA GLN A 378 -35.37 4.46 -18.94
C GLN A 378 -35.84 3.87 -20.25
N GLY A 379 -35.77 2.57 -20.35
CA GLY A 379 -36.49 1.77 -21.33
C GLY A 379 -37.67 1.09 -20.64
N GLU A 380 -38.81 1.79 -20.60
CA GLU A 380 -40.08 1.13 -20.46
C GLU A 380 -40.26 0.15 -21.62
N VAL A 381 -40.38 -1.13 -21.29
CA VAL A 381 -40.96 -2.11 -22.22
C VAL A 381 -42.11 -2.81 -21.50
N ARG A 382 -43.25 -2.69 -22.15
CA ARG A 382 -44.55 -3.30 -21.86
C ARG A 382 -44.50 -4.80 -21.62
#